data_1ae178b44f2648e2f4ef2ed3a96a0334
#
_entry.id   1ae178b44f2648e2f4ef2ed3a96a0334
#
_cell.length_a   1.000
_cell.length_b   1.000
_cell.length_c   1.000
_cell.angle_alpha   90.00
_cell.angle_beta   90.00
_cell.angle_gamma   90.00
#
_symmetry.space_group_name_H-M   'P 1'
#
loop_
_entity.id
_entity.type
_entity.pdbx_description
1 polymer ?
#
loop_
_entity_poly.entity_id
_entity_poly.type
_entity_poly.pdbx_seq_one_letter_code
_entity_poly.pdbx_strand_id
1 'polypeptide(L)'
;MKPQNLIIDCDDTLWENNRFFMDAHVRFVELMAGRGHDRARADSLLLRLEMENVPRYGYGAMSQARSMADVYRLFEPVPDEAVLAGIDAIGRAVFSHPVYMLPGVEETLPLLSERYTMVMFTKGNPDEQLGKIEKSPVKEYFSHVKCVPEKDPDTFRRVLEEFGMAPEETWMIGDSPRSDIMPALANGVKSVYIPFSMTWALEHQELPESEHIITLDAFHRLSEILL
;
A
#
# COMPACT_ATOMS: atom_id res chain seq x y z
N MET A 1 -10.40 22.50 14.14
CA MET A 1 -9.58 22.16 15.33
C MET A 1 -8.39 21.37 14.80
N LYS A 2 -7.17 21.59 15.31
CA LYS A 2 -6.01 20.76 14.93
C LYS A 2 -6.19 19.38 15.54
N PRO A 3 -5.76 18.28 14.87
CA PRO A 3 -5.88 16.93 15.41
C PRO A 3 -4.96 16.74 16.63
N GLN A 4 -5.18 15.66 17.37
CA GLN A 4 -4.25 15.15 18.39
C GLN A 4 -3.57 13.86 17.90
N ASN A 5 -4.22 13.17 16.95
CA ASN A 5 -3.79 11.88 16.45
C ASN A 5 -3.64 11.90 14.92
N LEU A 6 -2.61 11.25 14.43
CA LEU A 6 -2.41 11.00 13.01
C LEU A 6 -2.34 9.49 12.75
N ILE A 7 -3.23 9.01 11.90
CA ILE A 7 -3.15 7.67 11.34
C ILE A 7 -2.52 7.82 9.96
N ILE A 8 -1.38 7.18 9.73
CA ILE A 8 -0.58 7.37 8.52
C ILE A 8 -0.41 6.01 7.83
N ASP A 9 -0.79 5.96 6.55
CA ASP A 9 -0.48 4.82 5.70
C ASP A 9 1.02 4.68 5.49
N CYS A 10 1.47 3.50 5.05
CA CYS A 10 2.87 3.19 4.89
C CYS A 10 3.32 3.14 3.44
N ASP A 11 2.74 2.21 2.65
CA ASP A 11 3.16 1.92 1.28
C ASP A 11 2.73 3.04 0.32
N ASP A 12 3.67 3.61 -0.42
CA ASP A 12 3.44 4.73 -1.34
C ASP A 12 2.99 6.05 -0.65
N THR A 13 2.99 6.06 0.70
CA THR A 13 2.81 7.25 1.54
C THR A 13 4.10 7.62 2.27
N LEU A 14 4.73 6.66 2.96
CA LEU A 14 6.02 6.84 3.66
C LEU A 14 7.21 6.37 2.83
N TRP A 15 7.06 5.27 2.08
CA TRP A 15 8.09 4.67 1.26
C TRP A 15 7.53 4.10 -0.03
N GLU A 16 8.39 3.96 -1.02
CA GLU A 16 8.05 3.37 -2.31
C GLU A 16 7.70 1.88 -2.17
N ASN A 17 6.61 1.46 -2.76
CA ASN A 17 6.16 0.08 -2.75
C ASN A 17 5.68 -0.39 -4.14
N ASN A 18 4.68 0.26 -4.72
CA ASN A 18 4.02 -0.24 -5.94
C ASN A 18 4.96 -0.34 -7.14
N ARG A 19 6.01 0.49 -7.20
CA ARG A 19 7.02 0.41 -8.27
C ARG A 19 7.66 -0.99 -8.35
N PHE A 20 7.88 -1.67 -7.22
CA PHE A 20 8.50 -3.00 -7.20
C PHE A 20 7.54 -4.08 -7.70
N PHE A 21 6.25 -3.93 -7.40
CA PHE A 21 5.20 -4.79 -7.95
C PHE A 21 5.07 -4.59 -9.47
N MET A 22 5.16 -3.36 -9.95
CA MET A 22 5.16 -3.05 -11.39
C MET A 22 6.40 -3.62 -12.09
N ASP A 23 7.58 -3.51 -11.49
CA ASP A 23 8.81 -4.11 -12.03
C ASP A 23 8.68 -5.64 -12.11
N ALA A 24 8.11 -6.29 -11.09
CA ALA A 24 7.85 -7.72 -11.10
C ALA A 24 6.84 -8.11 -12.18
N HIS A 25 5.79 -7.32 -12.36
CA HIS A 25 4.79 -7.48 -13.43
C HIS A 25 5.47 -7.44 -14.81
N VAL A 26 6.27 -6.41 -15.07
CA VAL A 26 7.02 -6.27 -16.34
C VAL A 26 7.95 -7.48 -16.57
N ARG A 27 8.71 -7.89 -15.55
CA ARG A 27 9.59 -9.07 -15.65
C ARG A 27 8.83 -10.35 -15.98
N PHE A 28 7.65 -10.53 -15.42
CA PHE A 28 6.81 -11.69 -15.75
C PHE A 28 6.33 -11.62 -17.19
N VAL A 29 5.84 -10.48 -17.66
CA VAL A 29 5.38 -10.30 -19.05
C VAL A 29 6.53 -10.53 -20.04
N GLU A 30 7.75 -10.07 -19.73
CA GLU A 30 8.96 -10.34 -20.52
C GLU A 30 9.31 -11.84 -20.54
N LEU A 31 9.21 -12.52 -19.39
CA LEU A 31 9.42 -13.96 -19.30
C LEU A 31 8.44 -14.71 -20.22
N MET A 32 7.16 -14.36 -20.21
CA MET A 32 6.14 -14.96 -21.09
C MET A 32 6.39 -14.69 -22.56
N ALA A 33 6.79 -13.46 -22.91
CA ALA A 33 7.15 -13.08 -24.27
C ALA A 33 8.40 -13.83 -24.77
N GLY A 34 9.41 -14.00 -23.92
CA GLY A 34 10.61 -14.80 -24.23
C GLY A 34 10.31 -16.28 -24.49
N ARG A 35 9.18 -16.78 -24.01
CA ARG A 35 8.67 -18.13 -24.29
C ARG A 35 7.75 -18.21 -25.52
N GLY A 36 7.57 -17.08 -26.22
CA GLY A 36 6.75 -17.01 -27.45
C GLY A 36 5.25 -16.77 -27.21
N HIS A 37 4.85 -16.40 -25.99
CA HIS A 37 3.46 -16.05 -25.69
C HIS A 37 3.17 -14.60 -26.01
N ASP A 38 1.90 -14.31 -26.31
CA ASP A 38 1.45 -12.93 -26.58
C ASP A 38 1.56 -12.05 -25.34
N ARG A 39 2.34 -10.98 -25.47
CA ARG A 39 2.67 -10.04 -24.40
C ARG A 39 1.44 -9.35 -23.85
N ALA A 40 0.57 -8.82 -24.71
CA ALA A 40 -0.62 -8.09 -24.30
C ALA A 40 -1.64 -9.00 -23.60
N ARG A 41 -1.73 -10.25 -24.04
CA ARG A 41 -2.58 -11.25 -23.40
C ARG A 41 -2.05 -11.64 -22.01
N ALA A 42 -0.73 -11.83 -21.86
CA ALA A 42 -0.12 -12.13 -20.56
C ALA A 42 -0.31 -10.98 -19.56
N ASP A 43 -0.09 -9.76 -20.00
CA ASP A 43 -0.31 -8.52 -19.24
C ASP A 43 -1.76 -8.41 -18.76
N SER A 44 -2.73 -8.47 -19.68
CA SER A 44 -4.16 -8.33 -19.34
C SER A 44 -4.66 -9.45 -18.41
N LEU A 45 -4.16 -10.69 -18.60
CA LEU A 45 -4.50 -11.82 -17.75
C LEU A 45 -3.95 -11.64 -16.33
N LEU A 46 -2.71 -11.14 -16.20
CA LEU A 46 -2.10 -10.93 -14.89
C LEU A 46 -2.86 -9.85 -14.12
N LEU A 47 -3.11 -8.68 -14.72
CA LEU A 47 -3.90 -7.61 -14.10
C LEU A 47 -5.26 -8.10 -13.59
N ARG A 48 -5.95 -8.91 -14.41
CA ARG A 48 -7.23 -9.47 -14.02
C ARG A 48 -7.10 -10.46 -12.87
N LEU A 49 -6.18 -11.44 -12.97
CA LEU A 49 -6.03 -12.47 -11.95
C LEU A 49 -5.47 -11.94 -10.64
N GLU A 50 -4.65 -10.91 -10.65
CA GLU A 50 -4.22 -10.23 -9.42
C GLU A 50 -5.44 -9.73 -8.62
N MET A 51 -6.39 -9.04 -9.28
CA MET A 51 -7.62 -8.57 -8.62
C MET A 51 -8.54 -9.72 -8.18
N GLU A 52 -8.75 -10.72 -9.04
CA GLU A 52 -9.60 -11.88 -8.75
C GLU A 52 -9.04 -12.75 -7.62
N ASN A 53 -7.71 -12.78 -7.45
CA ASN A 53 -7.03 -13.62 -6.47
C ASN A 53 -6.85 -12.94 -5.09
N VAL A 54 -7.10 -11.63 -4.95
CA VAL A 54 -7.03 -10.95 -3.65
C VAL A 54 -7.87 -11.65 -2.56
N PRO A 55 -9.13 -12.07 -2.79
CA PRO A 55 -9.89 -12.80 -1.78
C PRO A 55 -9.30 -14.17 -1.40
N ARG A 56 -8.49 -14.77 -2.29
CA ARG A 56 -7.90 -16.11 -2.12
C ARG A 56 -6.51 -16.08 -1.51
N TYR A 57 -5.66 -15.16 -1.96
CA TYR A 57 -4.25 -15.11 -1.60
C TYR A 57 -3.88 -13.92 -0.72
N GLY A 58 -4.80 -12.95 -0.58
CA GLY A 58 -4.53 -11.67 0.08
C GLY A 58 -3.67 -10.75 -0.79
N TYR A 59 -3.10 -9.74 -0.16
CA TYR A 59 -2.14 -8.81 -0.75
C TYR A 59 -0.70 -9.28 -0.53
N GLY A 60 0.25 -8.74 -1.30
CA GLY A 60 1.68 -8.92 -1.11
C GLY A 60 2.39 -9.63 -2.25
N ALA A 61 3.71 -9.66 -2.16
CA ALA A 61 4.61 -10.14 -3.22
C ALA A 61 4.37 -11.60 -3.59
N MET A 62 4.16 -12.45 -2.58
CA MET A 62 3.89 -13.88 -2.83
C MET A 62 2.49 -14.13 -3.40
N SER A 63 1.52 -13.25 -3.13
CA SER A 63 0.21 -13.28 -3.76
C SER A 63 0.31 -12.96 -5.25
N GLN A 64 1.07 -11.94 -5.61
CA GLN A 64 1.36 -11.58 -6.99
C GLN A 64 2.07 -12.74 -7.72
N ALA A 65 3.11 -13.33 -7.11
CA ALA A 65 3.82 -14.47 -7.71
C ALA A 65 2.90 -15.68 -7.96
N ARG A 66 1.94 -15.95 -7.07
CA ARG A 66 0.93 -17.00 -7.28
C ARG A 66 0.01 -16.66 -8.45
N SER A 67 -0.41 -15.40 -8.58
CA SER A 67 -1.21 -14.95 -9.74
C SER A 67 -0.41 -15.08 -11.04
N MET A 68 0.88 -14.75 -11.05
CA MET A 68 1.79 -15.01 -12.19
C MET A 68 1.85 -16.50 -12.54
N ALA A 69 1.99 -17.37 -11.54
CA ALA A 69 2.02 -18.81 -11.75
C ALA A 69 0.68 -19.35 -12.30
N ASP A 70 -0.45 -18.81 -11.85
CA ASP A 70 -1.76 -19.15 -12.36
C ASP A 70 -1.92 -18.71 -13.84
N VAL A 71 -1.46 -17.49 -14.20
CA VAL A 71 -1.40 -17.03 -15.60
C VAL A 71 -0.53 -17.97 -16.44
N TYR A 72 0.67 -18.31 -15.96
CA TYR A 72 1.59 -19.19 -16.67
C TYR A 72 0.92 -20.55 -16.99
N ARG A 73 0.21 -21.15 -16.03
CA ARG A 73 -0.51 -22.42 -16.23
C ARG A 73 -1.65 -22.34 -17.23
N LEU A 74 -2.24 -21.15 -17.47
CA LEU A 74 -3.24 -20.95 -18.52
C LEU A 74 -2.62 -20.99 -19.92
N PHE A 75 -1.35 -20.63 -20.06
CA PHE A 75 -0.62 -20.71 -21.34
C PHE A 75 0.05 -22.07 -21.52
N GLU A 76 0.57 -22.66 -20.46
CA GLU A 76 1.28 -23.94 -20.47
C GLU A 76 0.65 -24.90 -19.45
N PRO A 77 -0.33 -25.73 -19.89
CA PRO A 77 -1.03 -26.68 -19.01
C PRO A 77 -0.12 -27.75 -18.38
N VAL A 78 1.02 -28.04 -19.02
CA VAL A 78 2.10 -28.86 -18.44
C VAL A 78 3.25 -27.91 -18.09
N PRO A 79 3.26 -27.37 -16.87
CA PRO A 79 4.21 -26.33 -16.50
C PRO A 79 5.63 -26.87 -16.38
N ASP A 80 6.60 -26.05 -16.76
CA ASP A 80 8.01 -26.27 -16.51
C ASP A 80 8.35 -25.78 -15.09
N GLU A 81 8.86 -26.67 -14.23
CA GLU A 81 9.21 -26.37 -12.85
C GLU A 81 10.32 -25.29 -12.74
N ALA A 82 11.23 -25.22 -13.72
CA ALA A 82 12.26 -24.18 -13.74
C ALA A 82 11.65 -22.80 -13.97
N VAL A 83 10.60 -22.70 -14.77
CA VAL A 83 9.85 -21.45 -15.00
C VAL A 83 9.06 -21.06 -13.75
N LEU A 84 8.40 -22.00 -13.09
CA LEU A 84 7.71 -21.74 -11.82
C LEU A 84 8.68 -21.24 -10.74
N ALA A 85 9.88 -21.82 -10.65
CA ALA A 85 10.92 -21.33 -9.76
C ALA A 85 11.40 -19.92 -10.13
N GLY A 86 11.47 -19.59 -11.42
CA GLY A 86 11.76 -18.24 -11.90
C GLY A 86 10.67 -17.23 -11.51
N ILE A 87 9.40 -17.62 -11.60
CA ILE A 87 8.25 -16.79 -11.17
C ILE A 87 8.30 -16.55 -9.65
N ASP A 88 8.57 -17.59 -8.87
CA ASP A 88 8.75 -17.45 -7.41
C ASP A 88 9.90 -16.49 -7.07
N ALA A 89 11.02 -16.57 -7.82
CA ALA A 89 12.14 -15.64 -7.66
C ALA A 89 11.79 -14.18 -8.00
N ILE A 90 10.92 -13.94 -8.99
CA ILE A 90 10.38 -12.59 -9.29
C ILE A 90 9.63 -12.04 -8.08
N GLY A 91 8.73 -12.83 -7.49
CA GLY A 91 7.98 -12.42 -6.30
C GLY A 91 8.90 -12.16 -5.08
N ARG A 92 9.86 -13.05 -4.82
CA ARG A 92 10.84 -12.83 -3.73
C ARG A 92 11.66 -11.56 -3.90
N ALA A 93 11.96 -11.16 -5.14
CA ALA A 93 12.69 -9.93 -5.41
C ALA A 93 11.92 -8.69 -4.95
N VAL A 94 10.58 -8.68 -5.09
CA VAL A 94 9.71 -7.62 -4.57
C VAL A 94 9.85 -7.47 -3.05
N PHE A 95 9.98 -8.58 -2.35
CA PHE A 95 10.04 -8.60 -0.88
C PHE A 95 11.43 -8.25 -0.32
N SER A 96 12.49 -8.43 -1.10
CA SER A 96 13.88 -8.36 -0.63
C SER A 96 14.56 -7.00 -0.79
N HIS A 97 13.88 -5.99 -1.38
CA HIS A 97 14.47 -4.67 -1.57
C HIS A 97 14.62 -3.88 -0.26
N PRO A 98 15.53 -2.89 -0.22
CA PRO A 98 15.58 -1.91 0.86
C PRO A 98 14.29 -1.05 0.91
N VAL A 99 14.01 -0.46 2.06
CA VAL A 99 12.94 0.54 2.20
C VAL A 99 13.47 1.88 1.67
N TYR A 100 12.87 2.40 0.61
CA TYR A 100 13.21 3.70 0.03
C TYR A 100 12.16 4.73 0.45
N MET A 101 12.55 5.62 1.34
CA MET A 101 11.65 6.66 1.86
C MET A 101 11.22 7.62 0.74
N LEU A 102 9.96 8.05 0.78
CA LEU A 102 9.49 9.10 -0.11
C LEU A 102 10.05 10.48 0.32
N PRO A 103 10.24 11.39 -0.66
CA PRO A 103 10.80 12.71 -0.36
C PRO A 103 10.02 13.48 0.71
N GLY A 104 10.74 14.04 1.66
CA GLY A 104 10.20 14.87 2.74
C GLY A 104 9.63 14.10 3.94
N VAL A 105 9.61 12.77 3.90
CA VAL A 105 9.10 11.96 5.02
C VAL A 105 10.03 12.03 6.23
N GLU A 106 11.34 11.79 6.01
CA GLU A 106 12.32 11.73 7.10
C GLU A 106 12.50 13.10 7.80
N GLU A 107 12.30 14.20 7.08
CA GLU A 107 12.39 15.56 7.62
C GLU A 107 11.11 15.98 8.35
N THR A 108 9.95 15.49 7.94
CA THR A 108 8.65 15.95 8.46
C THR A 108 8.19 15.14 9.66
N LEU A 109 8.40 13.82 9.69
CA LEU A 109 7.92 12.95 10.76
C LEU A 109 8.46 13.32 12.15
N PRO A 110 9.76 13.67 12.34
CA PRO A 110 10.26 14.09 13.64
C PRO A 110 9.47 15.28 14.20
N LEU A 111 9.15 16.27 13.36
CA LEU A 111 8.41 17.47 13.75
C LEU A 111 6.96 17.17 14.13
N LEU A 112 6.33 16.22 13.43
CA LEU A 112 4.97 15.78 13.74
C LEU A 112 4.94 14.97 15.04
N SER A 113 5.94 14.12 15.29
CA SER A 113 5.99 13.25 16.47
C SER A 113 6.10 14.04 17.80
N GLU A 114 6.61 15.26 17.77
CA GLU A 114 6.65 16.14 18.93
C GLU A 114 5.27 16.66 19.37
N ARG A 115 4.26 16.57 18.46
CA ARG A 115 2.94 17.19 18.67
C ARG A 115 1.78 16.24 18.61
N TYR A 116 1.95 15.09 17.97
CA TYR A 116 0.86 14.15 17.64
C TYR A 116 1.18 12.74 18.10
N THR A 117 0.18 12.03 18.56
CA THR A 117 0.24 10.57 18.66
C THR A 117 0.08 10.00 17.26
N MET A 118 1.07 9.23 16.80
CA MET A 118 1.09 8.72 15.43
C MET A 118 0.96 7.20 15.38
N VAL A 119 0.14 6.71 14.44
CA VAL A 119 -0.09 5.28 14.16
C VAL A 119 0.33 4.99 12.72
N MET A 120 1.23 4.02 12.51
CA MET A 120 1.38 3.37 11.21
C MET A 120 0.19 2.46 10.97
N PHE A 121 -0.54 2.68 9.87
CA PHE A 121 -1.72 1.89 9.51
C PHE A 121 -1.58 1.34 8.10
N THR A 122 -1.24 0.07 7.99
CA THR A 122 -0.97 -0.58 6.72
C THR A 122 -1.84 -1.81 6.51
N LYS A 123 -2.10 -2.17 5.24
CA LYS A 123 -2.77 -3.42 4.89
C LYS A 123 -1.82 -4.34 4.12
N GLY A 124 -2.03 -5.64 4.26
CA GLY A 124 -1.31 -6.64 3.49
C GLY A 124 -0.89 -7.85 4.29
N ASN A 125 0.10 -8.57 3.77
CA ASN A 125 0.70 -9.69 4.48
C ASN A 125 1.46 -9.19 5.72
N PRO A 126 1.16 -9.67 6.94
CA PRO A 126 1.79 -9.17 8.16
C PRO A 126 3.32 -9.31 8.17
N ASP A 127 3.87 -10.43 7.68
CA ASP A 127 5.31 -10.66 7.68
C ASP A 127 6.02 -9.69 6.74
N GLU A 128 5.41 -9.39 5.56
CA GLU A 128 5.93 -8.42 4.61
C GLU A 128 5.88 -7.00 5.19
N GLN A 129 4.73 -6.61 5.75
CA GLN A 129 4.54 -5.25 6.26
C GLN A 129 5.41 -4.99 7.50
N LEU A 130 5.40 -5.89 8.48
CA LEU A 130 6.23 -5.74 9.66
C LEU A 130 7.73 -5.77 9.32
N GLY A 131 8.11 -6.60 8.34
CA GLY A 131 9.50 -6.64 7.84
C GLY A 131 9.96 -5.31 7.21
N LYS A 132 9.09 -4.58 6.50
CA LYS A 132 9.37 -3.21 5.98
C LYS A 132 9.46 -2.20 7.12
N ILE A 133 8.50 -2.25 8.05
CA ILE A 133 8.46 -1.33 9.21
C ILE A 133 9.72 -1.47 10.06
N GLU A 134 10.18 -2.69 10.33
CA GLU A 134 11.42 -2.92 11.12
C GLU A 134 12.68 -2.40 10.43
N LYS A 135 12.71 -2.35 9.10
CA LYS A 135 13.82 -1.81 8.31
C LYS A 135 13.71 -0.29 8.10
N SER A 136 12.55 0.29 8.40
CA SER A 136 12.28 1.71 8.17
C SER A 136 13.03 2.59 9.19
N PRO A 137 13.69 3.67 8.76
CA PRO A 137 14.36 4.60 9.66
C PRO A 137 13.39 5.46 10.48
N VAL A 138 12.09 5.41 10.20
CA VAL A 138 11.08 6.30 10.80
C VAL A 138 10.16 5.60 11.80
N LYS A 139 10.35 4.30 12.05
CA LYS A 139 9.53 3.53 12.98
C LYS A 139 9.46 4.16 14.38
N GLU A 140 10.56 4.71 14.85
CA GLU A 140 10.68 5.29 16.19
C GLU A 140 9.76 6.49 16.47
N TYR A 141 9.28 7.16 15.41
CA TYR A 141 8.36 8.32 15.53
C TYR A 141 6.91 7.91 15.76
N PHE A 142 6.59 6.63 15.65
CA PHE A 142 5.23 6.11 15.77
C PHE A 142 4.99 5.43 17.10
N SER A 143 3.91 5.82 17.78
CA SER A 143 3.49 5.22 19.04
C SER A 143 2.90 3.82 18.85
N HIS A 144 2.27 3.57 17.70
CA HIS A 144 1.57 2.33 17.40
C HIS A 144 1.78 1.91 15.95
N VAL A 145 1.67 0.59 15.72
CA VAL A 145 1.68 -0.02 14.39
C VAL A 145 0.46 -0.94 14.28
N LYS A 146 -0.31 -0.79 13.21
CA LYS A 146 -1.44 -1.66 12.90
C LYS A 146 -1.37 -2.16 11.48
N CYS A 147 -1.19 -3.47 11.33
CA CYS A 147 -1.30 -4.17 10.06
C CYS A 147 -2.64 -4.90 10.02
N VAL A 148 -3.37 -4.75 8.91
CA VAL A 148 -4.71 -5.34 8.72
C VAL A 148 -4.80 -6.05 7.37
N PRO A 149 -5.68 -7.05 7.21
CA PRO A 149 -5.90 -7.68 5.91
C PRO A 149 -6.62 -6.77 4.91
N GLU A 150 -7.48 -5.85 5.38
CA GLU A 150 -8.19 -4.87 4.56
C GLU A 150 -8.47 -3.61 5.37
N LYS A 151 -8.39 -2.45 4.70
CA LYS A 151 -8.76 -1.14 5.25
C LYS A 151 -10.17 -0.79 4.78
N ASP A 152 -11.17 -1.35 5.44
CA ASP A 152 -12.58 -1.00 5.26
C ASP A 152 -13.08 -0.09 6.41
N PRO A 153 -14.30 0.50 6.30
CA PRO A 153 -14.82 1.38 7.34
C PRO A 153 -14.93 0.71 8.72
N ASP A 154 -15.26 -0.58 8.79
CA ASP A 154 -15.38 -1.31 10.06
C ASP A 154 -14.01 -1.57 10.68
N THR A 155 -13.02 -1.88 9.86
CA THR A 155 -11.63 -2.05 10.31
C THR A 155 -11.07 -0.72 10.81
N PHE A 156 -11.34 0.37 10.11
CA PHE A 156 -10.91 1.72 10.52
C PHE A 156 -11.53 2.10 11.88
N ARG A 157 -12.84 1.86 12.06
CA ARG A 157 -13.53 2.09 13.34
C ARG A 157 -12.87 1.30 14.48
N ARG A 158 -12.56 0.02 14.27
CA ARG A 158 -11.88 -0.81 15.28
C ARG A 158 -10.50 -0.27 15.65
N VAL A 159 -9.77 0.32 14.71
CA VAL A 159 -8.48 0.96 14.97
C VAL A 159 -8.64 2.19 15.86
N LEU A 160 -9.63 3.04 15.58
CA LEU A 160 -9.95 4.18 16.45
C LEU A 160 -10.30 3.74 17.87
N GLU A 161 -11.15 2.73 18.00
CA GLU A 161 -11.56 2.15 19.30
C GLU A 161 -10.37 1.54 20.05
N GLU A 162 -9.52 0.76 19.37
CA GLU A 162 -8.35 0.07 19.94
C GLU A 162 -7.33 1.06 20.55
N PHE A 163 -7.11 2.19 19.87
CA PHE A 163 -6.16 3.20 20.33
C PHE A 163 -6.82 4.37 21.09
N GLY A 164 -8.14 4.33 21.33
CA GLY A 164 -8.87 5.36 22.05
C GLY A 164 -8.86 6.72 21.34
N MET A 165 -8.89 6.73 20.01
CA MET A 165 -8.79 7.94 19.19
C MET A 165 -10.18 8.44 18.81
N ALA A 166 -10.51 9.67 19.23
CA ALA A 166 -11.76 10.33 18.83
C ALA A 166 -11.69 10.76 17.34
N PRO A 167 -12.72 10.47 16.52
CA PRO A 167 -12.70 10.82 15.09
C PRO A 167 -12.41 12.30 14.82
N GLU A 168 -13.02 13.21 15.58
CA GLU A 168 -12.88 14.65 15.44
C GLU A 168 -11.47 15.19 15.79
N GLU A 169 -10.69 14.39 16.53
CA GLU A 169 -9.32 14.69 16.93
C GLU A 169 -8.28 13.87 16.16
N THR A 170 -8.72 13.13 15.13
CA THR A 170 -7.87 12.21 14.36
C THR A 170 -7.89 12.61 12.89
N TRP A 171 -6.74 12.57 12.24
CA TRP A 171 -6.62 12.72 10.79
C TRP A 171 -5.97 11.47 10.18
N MET A 172 -6.49 11.04 9.01
CA MET A 172 -5.87 10.03 8.17
C MET A 172 -5.00 10.68 7.11
N ILE A 173 -3.80 10.15 6.89
CA ILE A 173 -2.87 10.58 5.84
C ILE A 173 -2.54 9.37 4.99
N GLY A 174 -2.77 9.43 3.68
CA GLY A 174 -2.51 8.32 2.78
C GLY A 174 -2.62 8.67 1.30
N ASP A 175 -2.19 7.74 0.46
CA ASP A 175 -2.20 7.86 -1.00
C ASP A 175 -3.38 7.17 -1.68
N SER A 176 -4.11 6.30 -0.96
CA SER A 176 -5.20 5.50 -1.53
C SER A 176 -6.58 6.11 -1.25
N PRO A 177 -7.31 6.56 -2.29
CA PRO A 177 -8.71 6.93 -2.14
C PRO A 177 -9.54 5.83 -1.49
N ARG A 178 -9.41 4.59 -1.96
CA ARG A 178 -10.22 3.44 -1.52
C ARG A 178 -9.89 2.98 -0.11
N SER A 179 -8.60 2.85 0.21
CA SER A 179 -8.16 2.21 1.44
C SER A 179 -7.90 3.17 2.59
N ASP A 180 -7.60 4.44 2.29
CA ASP A 180 -7.26 5.43 3.32
C ASP A 180 -8.38 6.45 3.49
N ILE A 181 -8.75 7.12 2.39
CA ILE A 181 -9.60 8.30 2.47
C ILE A 181 -11.05 7.93 2.73
N MET A 182 -11.61 7.01 1.94
CA MET A 182 -13.03 6.65 2.07
C MET A 182 -13.37 5.97 3.39
N PRO A 183 -12.56 5.02 3.93
CA PRO A 183 -12.82 4.44 5.25
C PRO A 183 -12.72 5.46 6.40
N ALA A 184 -11.78 6.41 6.31
CA ALA A 184 -11.64 7.49 7.29
C ALA A 184 -12.87 8.42 7.29
N LEU A 185 -13.30 8.87 6.11
CA LEU A 185 -14.49 9.71 5.95
C LEU A 185 -15.76 9.04 6.47
N ALA A 186 -15.93 7.74 6.19
CA ALA A 186 -17.07 6.96 6.68
C ALA A 186 -17.14 6.90 8.21
N ASN A 187 -16.02 7.18 8.89
CA ASN A 187 -15.91 7.24 10.34
C ASN A 187 -15.83 8.68 10.90
N GLY A 188 -16.09 9.69 10.08
CA GLY A 188 -16.03 11.10 10.49
C GLY A 188 -14.62 11.66 10.70
N VAL A 189 -13.60 10.97 10.22
CA VAL A 189 -12.20 11.37 10.31
C VAL A 189 -11.83 12.23 9.10
N LYS A 190 -11.16 13.36 9.35
CA LYS A 190 -10.58 14.19 8.28
C LYS A 190 -9.38 13.49 7.64
N SER A 191 -9.19 13.73 6.35
CA SER A 191 -8.15 13.03 5.60
C SER A 191 -7.26 14.00 4.82
N VAL A 192 -5.99 13.67 4.77
CA VAL A 192 -5.02 14.27 3.85
C VAL A 192 -4.67 13.25 2.79
N TYR A 193 -5.07 13.55 1.57
CA TYR A 193 -4.78 12.73 0.39
C TYR A 193 -3.49 13.23 -0.27
N ILE A 194 -2.49 12.36 -0.38
CA ILE A 194 -1.21 12.62 -1.06
C ILE A 194 -1.11 11.64 -2.23
N PRO A 195 -1.57 12.02 -3.44
CA PRO A 195 -1.64 11.10 -4.56
C PRO A 195 -0.24 10.59 -4.97
N PHE A 196 -0.13 9.28 -5.15
CA PHE A 196 1.07 8.64 -5.69
C PHE A 196 0.88 8.31 -7.17
N SER A 197 1.89 8.60 -8.00
CA SER A 197 1.76 8.50 -9.46
C SER A 197 1.61 7.08 -10.00
N MET A 198 2.00 6.08 -9.22
CA MET A 198 1.94 4.65 -9.58
C MET A 198 0.93 3.88 -8.74
N THR A 199 -0.14 4.51 -8.30
CA THR A 199 -1.19 3.85 -7.50
C THR A 199 -1.80 2.67 -8.27
N TRP A 200 -1.94 1.53 -7.59
CA TRP A 200 -2.52 0.32 -8.18
C TRP A 200 -3.98 0.53 -8.57
N ALA A 201 -4.38 -0.03 -9.72
CA ALA A 201 -5.74 0.18 -10.26
C ALA A 201 -6.87 -0.18 -9.27
N LEU A 202 -6.67 -1.16 -8.40
CA LEU A 202 -7.64 -1.55 -7.37
C LEU A 202 -7.85 -0.46 -6.29
N GLU A 203 -6.87 0.42 -6.09
CA GLU A 203 -6.93 1.50 -5.10
C GLU A 203 -7.58 2.78 -5.66
N HIS A 204 -7.80 2.85 -6.98
CA HIS A 204 -8.44 3.98 -7.61
C HIS A 204 -9.93 4.03 -7.25
N GLN A 205 -10.36 5.16 -6.73
CA GLN A 205 -11.74 5.50 -6.47
C GLN A 205 -11.91 7.01 -6.61
N GLU A 206 -13.04 7.46 -7.15
CA GLU A 206 -13.38 8.89 -7.15
C GLU A 206 -13.61 9.37 -5.72
N LEU A 207 -12.96 10.45 -5.36
CA LEU A 207 -13.19 11.10 -4.08
C LEU A 207 -14.37 12.06 -4.16
N PRO A 208 -15.24 12.09 -3.16
CA PRO A 208 -16.31 13.09 -3.10
C PRO A 208 -15.73 14.49 -2.86
N GLU A 209 -16.41 15.51 -3.34
CA GLU A 209 -16.15 16.88 -2.88
C GLU A 209 -16.51 16.96 -1.38
N SER A 210 -15.53 17.28 -0.54
CA SER A 210 -15.69 17.32 0.91
C SER A 210 -14.68 18.26 1.55
N GLU A 211 -15.15 19.09 2.48
CA GLU A 211 -14.27 19.90 3.34
C GLU A 211 -13.42 19.06 4.32
N HIS A 212 -13.72 17.79 4.44
CA HIS A 212 -12.97 16.83 5.25
C HIS A 212 -11.77 16.22 4.49
N ILE A 213 -11.57 16.55 3.22
CA ILE A 213 -10.44 16.09 2.42
C ILE A 213 -9.53 17.27 2.09
N ILE A 214 -8.26 17.16 2.43
CA ILE A 214 -7.21 18.07 1.99
C ILE A 214 -6.30 17.30 1.04
N THR A 215 -6.08 17.81 -0.17
CA THR A 215 -5.12 17.20 -1.11
C THR A 215 -3.82 17.98 -1.07
N LEU A 216 -2.72 17.25 -0.84
CA LEU A 216 -1.36 17.79 -0.93
C LEU A 216 -0.60 17.03 -2.02
N ASP A 217 0.37 17.67 -2.64
CA ASP A 217 1.20 17.09 -3.70
C ASP A 217 2.50 16.44 -3.16
N ALA A 218 2.78 16.60 -1.86
CA ALA A 218 3.98 16.03 -1.23
C ALA A 218 3.84 15.94 0.30
N PHE A 219 4.52 14.95 0.89
CA PHE A 219 4.46 14.67 2.34
C PHE A 219 4.96 15.84 3.20
N HIS A 220 6.04 16.53 2.78
CA HIS A 220 6.59 17.66 3.55
C HIS A 220 5.60 18.82 3.73
N ARG A 221 4.60 18.94 2.84
CA ARG A 221 3.57 19.99 2.95
C ARG A 221 2.60 19.78 4.11
N LEU A 222 2.63 18.61 4.76
CA LEU A 222 1.93 18.42 6.04
C LEU A 222 2.31 19.47 7.07
N SER A 223 3.55 19.94 7.05
CA SER A 223 4.01 21.01 7.94
C SER A 223 3.22 22.31 7.78
N GLU A 224 2.70 22.63 6.59
CA GLU A 224 1.93 23.85 6.31
C GLU A 224 0.56 23.84 7.01
N ILE A 225 -0.01 22.67 7.28
CA ILE A 225 -1.36 22.53 7.84
C ILE A 225 -1.36 22.00 9.27
N LEU A 226 -0.29 21.30 9.69
CA LEU A 226 -0.20 20.65 11.00
C LEU A 226 0.72 21.36 11.98
N LEU A 227 1.76 22.06 11.54
CA LEU A 227 2.72 22.77 12.38
C LEU A 227 2.41 24.26 12.47
#